data_72aeb466478631b23c120036658cd767
#
_entry.id   72aeb466478631b23c120036658cd767
#
_cell.length_a   1.000
_cell.length_b   1.000
_cell.length_c   1.000
_cell.angle_alpha   90.00
_cell.angle_beta   90.00
_cell.angle_gamma   90.00
#
_symmetry.space_group_name_H-M   'P 1'
#
loop_
_entity.id
_entity.type
_entity.pdbx_description
1 polymer ?
#
loop_
_entity_poly.entity_id
_entity_poly.type
_entity_poly.pdbx_seq_one_letter_code
_entity_poly.pdbx_strand_id
1 'polypeptide(L)'
;MMTNINKILATGLIGCGMMLTACSNDVEIPDLYSAQCPASIEFQLPENLKQLIYTDESDAQVLPLVKGETVQLNYTILPENITFSNVQWTSTDEAVATVTDEGLVTAVSGQGVGYSMVSVAPVGMYSGSGVVSTIKVRVSDQLVKATSINVNLSSDEVYAGETVKASVDIMPENSTYRTVKWSSSDESVATVDMNGVVTGKASSSNRAEVTITATALDGSGITASAKLTVLQIVQPQSITLDQTYAAPDYLCAIGEKYVTINYTTTPADCTKSLIEWTSSNPEIATVEDGKVTFNQVGNFGDFTITARCPETGQESSVKMSMPAGLIRELFHDQNNYSWWNAAQSGNGSESSHEWHYGYLTVTTYNQNATNQRGDFKCWNAQTFVHAGNYPLFAIKMEDARDLYEEVTSVAINLDTSGDVDGTKFSGNVGGSNNKWAYDYKCSDGSHVFVYDFSTQSFATGGVIPADKVGVFGTFQIKYADIRTIDHQIQYNVYWVQTFKTLDDITKYLDSEGIGYERIQ
;
A
#
# COMPACT_ATOMS: atom_id res chain seq x y z
N MET A 1 11.27 -4.88 5.79
CA MET A 1 11.18 -5.39 4.42
C MET A 1 12.51 -6.02 4.03
N MET A 2 12.82 -7.16 4.65
CA MET A 2 14.03 -7.96 4.40
C MET A 2 13.59 -9.35 3.97
N THR A 3 13.27 -9.52 2.70
CA THR A 3 13.07 -10.83 2.09
C THR A 3 13.10 -10.64 0.59
N ASN A 4 14.27 -10.82 -0.03
CA ASN A 4 14.41 -11.23 -1.43
C ASN A 4 15.86 -11.14 -1.96
N ILE A 5 16.87 -11.46 -1.15
CA ILE A 5 18.27 -11.58 -1.65
C ILE A 5 18.77 -13.04 -1.69
N ASN A 6 17.98 -14.03 -1.27
CA ASN A 6 18.44 -15.43 -1.18
C ASN A 6 17.82 -16.39 -2.22
N LYS A 7 17.46 -15.94 -3.42
CA LYS A 7 16.91 -16.85 -4.45
C LYS A 7 17.68 -16.94 -5.78
N ILE A 8 18.86 -16.36 -5.89
CA ILE A 8 19.66 -16.45 -7.14
C ILE A 8 20.89 -17.35 -7.01
N LEU A 9 21.16 -17.93 -5.85
CA LEU A 9 22.34 -18.80 -5.63
C LEU A 9 22.04 -20.31 -5.57
N ALA A 10 20.87 -20.77 -6.04
CA ALA A 10 20.47 -22.18 -5.89
C ALA A 10 20.28 -22.96 -7.20
N THR A 11 20.66 -22.44 -8.38
CA THR A 11 20.46 -23.14 -9.65
C THR A 11 21.75 -23.60 -10.34
N GLY A 12 22.90 -23.43 -9.75
CA GLY A 12 24.19 -23.82 -10.33
C GLY A 12 24.79 -25.15 -9.85
N LEU A 13 24.14 -25.90 -8.95
CA LEU A 13 24.79 -27.05 -8.25
C LEU A 13 24.19 -28.43 -8.59
N ILE A 14 23.52 -28.63 -9.72
CA ILE A 14 22.92 -29.92 -10.09
C ILE A 14 23.47 -30.43 -11.46
N GLY A 15 24.72 -30.26 -11.73
CA GLY A 15 25.32 -30.78 -12.99
C GLY A 15 26.46 -31.76 -12.83
N CYS A 16 27.08 -31.86 -11.67
CA CYS A 16 28.31 -32.69 -11.53
C CYS A 16 28.16 -33.95 -10.65
N GLY A 17 26.94 -34.29 -10.22
CA GLY A 17 26.68 -35.38 -9.27
C GLY A 17 26.13 -36.69 -9.79
N MET A 18 26.02 -36.92 -11.10
CA MET A 18 25.48 -38.18 -11.62
C MET A 18 26.36 -38.81 -12.70
N MET A 19 27.53 -39.33 -12.35
CA MET A 19 28.20 -40.40 -13.08
C MET A 19 29.30 -41.08 -12.26
N LEU A 20 28.99 -41.63 -11.10
CA LEU A 20 29.85 -42.55 -10.40
C LEU A 20 29.08 -43.63 -9.63
N THR A 21 28.25 -44.39 -10.37
CA THR A 21 27.79 -45.69 -9.89
C THR A 21 27.87 -46.70 -11.00
N ALA A 22 29.04 -47.19 -11.28
CA ALA A 22 29.28 -48.51 -11.81
C ALA A 22 30.79 -48.71 -12.06
N CYS A 23 31.49 -49.21 -11.06
CA CYS A 23 32.57 -50.15 -11.20
C CYS A 23 33.14 -50.46 -9.82
N SER A 24 32.66 -51.54 -9.24
CA SER A 24 33.36 -52.23 -8.16
C SER A 24 34.50 -52.98 -8.79
N ASN A 25 35.71 -52.52 -8.54
CA ASN A 25 36.91 -53.37 -8.39
C ASN A 25 38.06 -52.49 -7.94
N ASP A 26 38.72 -52.91 -6.88
CA ASP A 26 39.85 -52.28 -6.23
C ASP A 26 41.02 -52.00 -7.21
N VAL A 27 41.01 -50.80 -7.76
CA VAL A 27 42.22 -50.15 -8.23
C VAL A 27 42.30 -48.85 -7.45
N GLU A 28 43.29 -48.77 -6.54
CA GLU A 28 43.74 -47.50 -5.98
C GLU A 28 44.16 -46.62 -7.17
N ILE A 29 43.24 -45.81 -7.67
CA ILE A 29 43.55 -44.71 -8.58
C ILE A 29 44.27 -43.68 -7.67
N PRO A 30 45.55 -43.36 -7.93
CA PRO A 30 46.24 -42.32 -7.17
C PRO A 30 45.38 -41.04 -7.19
N ASP A 31 45.48 -40.26 -6.14
CA ASP A 31 44.82 -38.99 -5.87
C ASP A 31 45.04 -37.88 -6.95
N LEU A 32 45.05 -38.24 -8.20
CA LEU A 32 45.36 -37.37 -9.34
C LEU A 32 44.18 -36.63 -9.94
N TYR A 33 42.96 -36.80 -9.42
CA TYR A 33 41.78 -36.17 -10.01
C TYR A 33 40.81 -35.61 -9.01
N SER A 34 41.26 -34.69 -8.15
CA SER A 34 40.37 -33.62 -7.74
C SER A 34 40.47 -32.48 -8.77
N ALA A 35 40.10 -32.76 -10.01
CA ALA A 35 39.97 -31.72 -11.02
C ALA A 35 38.85 -30.79 -10.58
N GLN A 36 39.21 -29.63 -10.04
CA GLN A 36 38.23 -28.62 -9.67
C GLN A 36 37.66 -28.02 -10.96
N CYS A 37 36.34 -28.17 -11.12
CA CYS A 37 35.63 -27.56 -12.22
C CYS A 37 35.47 -26.05 -12.02
N PRO A 38 35.47 -25.24 -13.09
CA PRO A 38 35.10 -23.83 -13.01
C PRO A 38 33.68 -23.69 -12.44
N ALA A 39 33.55 -22.91 -11.38
CA ALA A 39 32.26 -22.58 -10.78
C ALA A 39 31.69 -21.26 -11.34
N SER A 40 32.58 -20.30 -11.64
CA SER A 40 32.23 -19.05 -12.33
C SER A 40 33.40 -18.54 -13.17
N ILE A 41 33.06 -17.69 -14.13
CA ILE A 41 34.01 -16.85 -14.85
C ILE A 41 33.48 -15.42 -14.81
N GLU A 42 34.33 -14.46 -14.43
CA GLU A 42 33.93 -13.08 -14.20
C GLU A 42 34.87 -12.11 -14.92
N PHE A 43 34.28 -11.10 -15.58
CA PHE A 43 35.09 -10.04 -16.18
C PHE A 43 35.76 -9.18 -15.10
N GLN A 44 37.05 -8.94 -15.30
CA GLN A 44 37.83 -7.99 -14.52
C GLN A 44 37.91 -6.68 -15.31
N LEU A 45 36.97 -5.76 -15.02
CA LEU A 45 36.87 -4.50 -15.73
C LEU A 45 37.60 -3.40 -14.95
N PRO A 46 38.51 -2.64 -15.59
CA PRO A 46 39.12 -1.50 -14.94
C PRO A 46 38.07 -0.39 -14.71
N GLU A 47 38.31 0.46 -13.70
CA GLU A 47 37.34 1.47 -13.23
C GLU A 47 36.88 2.44 -14.34
N ASN A 48 37.77 2.81 -15.25
CA ASN A 48 37.42 3.66 -16.39
C ASN A 48 36.42 3.01 -17.36
N LEU A 49 36.39 1.69 -17.46
CA LEU A 49 35.40 0.95 -18.26
C LEU A 49 34.10 0.71 -17.49
N LYS A 50 34.19 0.39 -16.21
CA LYS A 50 33.00 0.23 -15.36
C LYS A 50 32.10 1.45 -15.40
N GLN A 51 32.68 2.65 -15.44
CA GLN A 51 31.93 3.92 -15.53
C GLN A 51 31.15 4.06 -16.83
N LEU A 52 31.55 3.41 -17.93
CA LEU A 52 30.89 3.49 -19.24
C LEU A 52 29.77 2.45 -19.39
N ILE A 53 29.82 1.37 -18.62
CA ILE A 53 28.86 0.28 -18.74
C ILE A 53 27.52 0.70 -18.11
N TYR A 54 26.44 0.43 -18.83
CA TYR A 54 25.07 0.62 -18.33
C TYR A 54 24.27 -0.68 -18.49
N THR A 55 23.17 -0.77 -17.73
CA THR A 55 22.21 -1.88 -17.86
C THR A 55 21.07 -1.45 -18.78
N ASP A 56 20.76 -2.23 -19.79
CA ASP A 56 19.64 -1.96 -20.70
C ASP A 56 18.30 -2.52 -20.18
N GLU A 57 17.22 -2.32 -20.93
CA GLU A 57 15.87 -2.77 -20.58
C GLU A 57 15.74 -4.30 -20.46
N SER A 58 16.69 -5.07 -21.02
CA SER A 58 16.75 -6.53 -20.92
C SER A 58 17.61 -7.02 -19.74
N ASP A 59 18.01 -6.12 -18.85
CA ASP A 59 18.93 -6.36 -17.73
C ASP A 59 20.35 -6.80 -18.15
N ALA A 60 20.73 -6.51 -19.39
CA ALA A 60 22.06 -6.82 -19.91
C ALA A 60 23.04 -5.65 -19.66
N GLN A 61 24.26 -6.00 -19.23
CA GLN A 61 25.35 -5.03 -19.15
C GLN A 61 25.85 -4.68 -20.56
N VAL A 62 25.84 -3.40 -20.89
CA VAL A 62 26.21 -2.89 -22.21
C VAL A 62 27.48 -2.04 -22.13
N LEU A 63 28.50 -2.45 -22.87
CA LEU A 63 29.74 -1.69 -23.08
C LEU A 63 29.60 -0.90 -24.40
N PRO A 64 29.50 0.43 -24.36
CA PRO A 64 29.46 1.28 -25.54
C PRO A 64 30.86 1.54 -26.07
N LEU A 65 31.04 1.40 -27.39
CA LEU A 65 32.26 1.68 -28.10
C LEU A 65 31.96 2.48 -29.38
N VAL A 66 32.92 3.30 -29.80
CA VAL A 66 32.91 3.96 -31.12
C VAL A 66 33.72 3.11 -32.09
N LYS A 67 33.33 3.08 -33.36
CA LYS A 67 34.04 2.35 -34.43
C LYS A 67 35.53 2.65 -34.39
N GLY A 68 36.33 1.56 -34.41
CA GLY A 68 37.79 1.62 -34.34
C GLY A 68 38.35 1.61 -32.92
N GLU A 69 37.54 1.78 -31.89
CA GLU A 69 38.00 1.61 -30.50
C GLU A 69 38.27 0.18 -30.16
N THR A 70 39.23 -0.04 -29.27
CA THR A 70 39.59 -1.34 -28.76
C THR A 70 39.56 -1.34 -27.23
N VAL A 71 39.12 -2.47 -26.66
CA VAL A 71 39.07 -2.66 -25.20
C VAL A 71 39.61 -4.05 -24.85
N GLN A 72 40.55 -4.10 -23.92
CA GLN A 72 41.01 -5.35 -23.34
C GLN A 72 40.07 -5.79 -22.24
N LEU A 73 39.41 -6.93 -22.44
CA LEU A 73 38.63 -7.60 -21.41
C LEU A 73 39.52 -8.65 -20.73
N ASN A 74 39.69 -8.51 -19.43
CA ASN A 74 40.32 -9.51 -18.59
C ASN A 74 39.25 -10.30 -17.83
N TYR A 75 39.58 -11.50 -17.39
CA TYR A 75 38.66 -12.36 -16.63
C TYR A 75 39.38 -13.08 -15.48
N THR A 76 38.61 -13.53 -14.51
CA THR A 76 39.03 -14.45 -13.46
C THR A 76 38.14 -15.68 -13.49
N ILE A 77 38.73 -16.88 -13.35
CA ILE A 77 37.99 -18.13 -13.19
C ILE A 77 38.04 -18.53 -11.73
N LEU A 78 36.92 -18.89 -11.15
CA LEU A 78 36.83 -19.35 -9.78
C LEU A 78 36.44 -20.83 -9.74
N PRO A 79 37.03 -21.63 -8.83
CA PRO A 79 38.15 -21.27 -7.93
C PRO A 79 39.47 -21.10 -8.70
N GLU A 80 40.39 -20.28 -8.19
CA GLU A 80 41.65 -19.93 -8.88
C GLU A 80 42.61 -21.13 -9.09
N ASN A 81 42.42 -22.22 -8.37
CA ASN A 81 43.28 -23.41 -8.41
C ASN A 81 42.81 -24.49 -9.39
N ILE A 82 42.01 -24.14 -10.38
CA ILE A 82 41.62 -25.10 -11.43
C ILE A 82 42.81 -25.52 -12.28
N THR A 83 42.83 -26.80 -12.67
CA THR A 83 44.00 -27.43 -13.35
C THR A 83 44.13 -27.01 -14.81
N PHE A 84 43.01 -26.59 -15.45
CA PHE A 84 42.99 -26.19 -16.86
C PHE A 84 42.15 -24.91 -17.00
N SER A 85 42.81 -23.83 -17.35
CA SER A 85 42.22 -22.49 -17.42
C SER A 85 42.03 -21.95 -18.87
N ASN A 86 42.09 -22.84 -19.87
CA ASN A 86 41.89 -22.40 -21.25
C ASN A 86 40.46 -21.96 -21.48
N VAL A 87 40.29 -20.83 -22.11
CA VAL A 87 39.00 -20.26 -22.48
C VAL A 87 38.90 -20.04 -23.98
N GLN A 88 37.67 -19.93 -24.44
CA GLN A 88 37.35 -19.48 -25.78
C GLN A 88 36.57 -18.17 -25.68
N TRP A 89 36.98 -17.21 -26.47
CA TRP A 89 36.25 -15.99 -26.70
C TRP A 89 35.39 -16.11 -27.95
N THR A 90 34.21 -15.53 -27.92
CA THR A 90 33.27 -15.54 -29.04
C THR A 90 32.58 -14.19 -29.18
N SER A 91 32.29 -13.82 -30.41
CA SER A 91 31.41 -12.69 -30.73
C SER A 91 30.24 -13.21 -31.55
N THR A 92 29.03 -12.78 -31.21
CA THR A 92 27.81 -13.21 -31.95
C THR A 92 27.68 -12.52 -33.29
N ASP A 93 28.33 -11.37 -33.50
CA ASP A 93 28.36 -10.63 -34.75
C ASP A 93 29.73 -9.93 -34.92
N GLU A 94 30.62 -10.58 -35.67
CA GLU A 94 31.96 -10.06 -35.93
C GLU A 94 31.96 -8.87 -36.90
N ALA A 95 30.87 -8.64 -37.65
CA ALA A 95 30.73 -7.41 -38.44
C ALA A 95 30.50 -6.17 -37.53
N VAL A 96 30.01 -6.39 -36.32
CA VAL A 96 29.81 -5.32 -35.30
C VAL A 96 31.03 -5.22 -34.39
N ALA A 97 31.45 -6.32 -33.78
CA ALA A 97 32.61 -6.35 -32.89
C ALA A 97 33.33 -7.68 -32.99
N THR A 98 34.65 -7.65 -33.08
CA THR A 98 35.50 -8.84 -33.00
C THR A 98 36.14 -8.95 -31.63
N VAL A 99 36.56 -10.21 -31.28
CA VAL A 99 37.34 -10.45 -30.09
C VAL A 99 38.47 -11.43 -30.39
N THR A 100 39.68 -11.17 -29.89
CA THR A 100 40.81 -12.09 -30.05
C THR A 100 40.81 -13.17 -28.96
N ASP A 101 41.63 -14.19 -29.12
CA ASP A 101 41.81 -15.26 -28.11
C ASP A 101 42.38 -14.71 -26.79
N GLU A 102 42.97 -13.55 -26.80
CA GLU A 102 43.45 -12.83 -25.59
C GLU A 102 42.42 -11.90 -24.99
N GLY A 103 41.20 -11.78 -25.56
CA GLY A 103 40.11 -10.96 -25.06
C GLY A 103 40.18 -9.49 -25.47
N LEU A 104 40.95 -9.15 -26.51
CA LEU A 104 40.96 -7.81 -27.10
C LEU A 104 39.72 -7.64 -28.01
N VAL A 105 38.77 -6.85 -27.55
CA VAL A 105 37.55 -6.51 -28.31
C VAL A 105 37.86 -5.31 -29.22
N THR A 106 37.44 -5.38 -30.49
CA THR A 106 37.55 -4.29 -31.49
C THR A 106 36.16 -3.94 -32.02
N ALA A 107 35.78 -2.69 -31.93
CA ALA A 107 34.57 -2.14 -32.52
C ALA A 107 34.73 -1.98 -34.03
N VAL A 108 34.03 -2.79 -34.86
CA VAL A 108 34.17 -2.84 -36.30
C VAL A 108 33.24 -1.85 -37.02
N SER A 109 31.93 -2.03 -36.86
CA SER A 109 30.94 -1.11 -37.42
C SER A 109 29.58 -1.35 -36.77
N GLY A 110 28.82 -0.25 -36.55
CA GLY A 110 27.46 -0.31 -36.05
C GLY A 110 26.39 -0.25 -37.14
N GLN A 111 26.77 0.01 -38.41
CA GLN A 111 25.80 0.40 -39.45
C GLN A 111 24.83 1.49 -38.93
N GLY A 112 25.41 2.52 -38.25
CA GLY A 112 24.75 3.47 -37.38
C GLY A 112 24.93 3.12 -35.91
N VAL A 113 24.18 2.13 -35.40
CA VAL A 113 24.32 1.52 -34.06
C VAL A 113 24.07 0.02 -34.14
N GLY A 114 25.09 -0.78 -33.83
CA GLY A 114 25.05 -2.24 -33.84
C GLY A 114 25.30 -2.84 -32.44
N TYR A 115 24.94 -4.09 -32.27
CA TYR A 115 25.13 -4.84 -31.02
C TYR A 115 25.73 -6.22 -31.30
N SER A 116 26.69 -6.61 -30.46
CA SER A 116 27.22 -7.99 -30.43
C SER A 116 27.39 -8.45 -29.00
N MET A 117 27.11 -9.73 -28.74
CA MET A 117 27.41 -10.34 -27.44
C MET A 117 28.83 -10.90 -27.50
N VAL A 118 29.71 -10.42 -26.64
CA VAL A 118 31.08 -10.95 -26.48
C VAL A 118 31.07 -11.81 -25.24
N SER A 119 31.48 -13.07 -25.39
CA SER A 119 31.44 -14.06 -24.32
C SER A 119 32.81 -14.74 -24.16
N VAL A 120 33.10 -15.14 -22.92
CA VAL A 120 34.23 -15.96 -22.55
C VAL A 120 33.73 -17.20 -21.79
N ALA A 121 34.16 -18.38 -22.23
CA ALA A 121 33.76 -19.66 -21.66
C ALA A 121 34.96 -20.63 -21.56
N PRO A 122 35.01 -21.55 -20.56
CA PRO A 122 36.01 -22.60 -20.51
C PRO A 122 35.91 -23.57 -21.68
N VAL A 123 37.03 -24.07 -22.14
CA VAL A 123 37.10 -25.08 -23.25
C VAL A 123 37.62 -26.43 -22.77
N GLY A 124 37.61 -27.43 -23.66
CA GLY A 124 38.09 -28.77 -23.38
C GLY A 124 37.14 -29.59 -22.51
N MET A 125 37.64 -30.23 -21.46
CA MET A 125 36.82 -31.07 -20.59
C MET A 125 35.72 -30.31 -19.84
N TYR A 126 35.81 -29.00 -19.78
CA TYR A 126 34.82 -28.11 -19.14
C TYR A 126 33.86 -27.48 -20.17
N SER A 127 34.00 -27.79 -21.43
CA SER A 127 33.07 -27.37 -22.48
C SER A 127 31.67 -27.88 -22.15
N GLY A 128 30.69 -27.00 -22.13
CA GLY A 128 29.31 -27.36 -21.79
C GLY A 128 29.00 -27.33 -20.27
N SER A 129 29.94 -26.90 -19.43
CA SER A 129 29.67 -26.68 -17.96
C SER A 129 28.58 -25.64 -17.70
N GLY A 130 28.19 -24.82 -18.69
CA GLY A 130 27.26 -23.70 -18.52
C GLY A 130 27.92 -22.45 -17.91
N VAL A 131 29.20 -22.52 -17.58
CA VAL A 131 29.94 -21.38 -17.03
C VAL A 131 30.35 -20.46 -18.17
N VAL A 132 29.82 -19.27 -18.22
CA VAL A 132 30.10 -18.26 -19.24
C VAL A 132 29.93 -16.87 -18.65
N SER A 133 30.80 -15.95 -19.04
CA SER A 133 30.62 -14.52 -18.80
C SER A 133 30.36 -13.82 -20.12
N THR A 134 29.36 -12.95 -20.16
CA THR A 134 28.93 -12.30 -21.38
C THR A 134 28.70 -10.81 -21.14
N ILE A 135 29.17 -9.98 -22.09
CA ILE A 135 28.91 -8.56 -22.11
C ILE A 135 28.35 -8.16 -23.49
N LYS A 136 27.32 -7.33 -23.49
CA LYS A 136 26.75 -6.78 -24.72
C LYS A 136 27.57 -5.58 -25.16
N VAL A 137 28.20 -5.66 -26.34
CA VAL A 137 28.95 -4.55 -26.93
C VAL A 137 28.04 -3.78 -27.87
N ARG A 138 27.88 -2.47 -27.62
CA ARG A 138 27.15 -1.55 -28.48
C ARG A 138 28.16 -0.73 -29.27
N VAL A 139 28.16 -0.85 -30.59
CA VAL A 139 29.06 -0.09 -31.47
C VAL A 139 28.30 1.04 -32.17
N SER A 140 28.81 2.26 -32.06
CA SER A 140 28.35 3.42 -32.80
C SER A 140 29.39 3.81 -33.84
N ASP A 141 28.99 4.08 -35.11
CA ASP A 141 29.94 4.48 -36.16
C ASP A 141 30.58 5.85 -35.91
N GLN A 142 29.87 6.69 -35.13
CA GLN A 142 30.34 8.02 -34.71
C GLN A 142 30.00 8.28 -33.26
N LEU A 143 30.82 9.08 -32.60
CA LEU A 143 30.53 9.55 -31.26
C LEU A 143 29.34 10.54 -31.28
N VAL A 144 28.20 10.08 -30.75
CA VAL A 144 27.02 10.93 -30.52
C VAL A 144 27.09 11.44 -29.10
N LYS A 145 27.38 12.76 -28.97
CA LYS A 145 27.49 13.39 -27.66
C LYS A 145 26.13 13.76 -27.08
N ALA A 146 26.06 13.83 -25.78
CA ALA A 146 24.94 14.37 -25.06
C ALA A 146 24.74 15.85 -25.37
N THR A 147 23.50 16.27 -25.56
CA THR A 147 23.08 17.67 -25.70
C THR A 147 22.38 18.19 -24.45
N SER A 148 21.82 17.32 -23.66
CA SER A 148 21.25 17.62 -22.35
C SER A 148 21.24 16.39 -21.44
N ILE A 149 21.25 16.65 -20.14
CA ILE A 149 21.06 15.68 -19.08
C ILE A 149 19.97 16.21 -18.15
N ASN A 150 19.11 15.34 -17.64
CA ASN A 150 18.21 15.63 -16.51
C ASN A 150 18.55 14.68 -15.37
N VAL A 151 18.62 15.19 -14.14
CA VAL A 151 18.87 14.38 -12.93
C VAL A 151 17.56 14.21 -12.17
N ASN A 152 17.19 12.97 -11.90
CA ASN A 152 16.03 12.58 -11.11
C ASN A 152 16.51 11.89 -9.83
N LEU A 153 15.98 12.29 -8.67
CA LEU A 153 16.16 11.61 -7.40
C LEU A 153 14.89 10.84 -7.06
N SER A 154 15.03 9.64 -6.51
CA SER A 154 13.86 8.84 -6.03
C SER A 154 13.16 9.50 -4.82
N SER A 155 13.84 10.38 -4.10
CA SER A 155 13.33 11.28 -3.07
C SER A 155 14.24 12.51 -2.99
N ASP A 156 13.70 13.67 -2.69
CA ASP A 156 14.44 14.91 -2.42
C ASP A 156 14.89 15.03 -0.96
N GLU A 157 14.51 14.06 -0.11
CA GLU A 157 14.95 13.93 1.29
C GLU A 157 15.44 12.51 1.59
N VAL A 158 16.45 12.43 2.48
CA VAL A 158 17.02 11.15 2.97
C VAL A 158 17.49 11.31 4.41
N TYR A 159 17.28 10.30 5.24
CA TYR A 159 17.88 10.30 6.58
C TYR A 159 19.36 9.92 6.55
N ALA A 160 20.11 10.43 7.52
CA ALA A 160 21.50 10.04 7.72
C ALA A 160 21.62 8.52 7.91
N GLY A 161 22.49 7.89 7.12
CA GLY A 161 22.66 6.43 7.07
C GLY A 161 21.80 5.72 6.04
N GLU A 162 20.77 6.38 5.48
CA GLU A 162 19.92 5.83 4.43
C GLU A 162 20.38 6.26 3.03
N THR A 163 19.75 5.68 2.01
CA THR A 163 20.13 5.91 0.62
C THR A 163 18.92 6.32 -0.24
N VAL A 164 19.19 7.18 -1.23
CA VAL A 164 18.28 7.47 -2.34
C VAL A 164 18.97 7.16 -3.67
N LYS A 165 18.17 6.84 -4.69
CA LYS A 165 18.68 6.57 -6.03
C LYS A 165 18.62 7.83 -6.88
N ALA A 166 19.76 8.23 -7.43
CA ALA A 166 19.86 9.18 -8.50
C ALA A 166 19.88 8.46 -9.86
N SER A 167 19.15 8.99 -10.82
CA SER A 167 19.12 8.53 -12.21
C SER A 167 19.23 9.70 -13.16
N VAL A 168 19.57 9.43 -14.42
CA VAL A 168 19.71 10.45 -15.46
C VAL A 168 18.93 10.10 -16.70
N ASP A 169 18.32 11.12 -17.31
CA ASP A 169 17.85 11.06 -18.68
C ASP A 169 18.83 11.83 -19.55
N ILE A 170 19.41 11.16 -20.55
CA ILE A 170 20.42 11.74 -21.44
C ILE A 170 19.83 11.86 -22.84
N MET A 171 19.90 13.06 -23.41
CA MET A 171 19.46 13.32 -24.76
C MET A 171 20.64 13.69 -25.68
N PRO A 172 20.61 13.28 -26.95
CA PRO A 172 19.58 12.47 -27.60
C PRO A 172 19.62 10.98 -27.11
N GLU A 173 18.51 10.25 -27.25
CA GLU A 173 18.41 8.84 -26.81
C GLU A 173 19.46 7.91 -27.44
N ASN A 174 19.97 8.25 -28.61
CA ASN A 174 21.05 7.51 -29.29
C ASN A 174 22.45 7.94 -28.85
N SER A 175 22.62 8.77 -27.80
CA SER A 175 23.93 9.11 -27.24
C SER A 175 24.81 7.88 -27.07
N THR A 176 26.10 8.00 -27.41
CA THR A 176 27.02 6.86 -27.37
C THR A 176 27.23 6.39 -25.94
N TYR A 177 27.51 7.30 -25.02
CA TYR A 177 27.68 7.02 -23.61
C TYR A 177 26.42 7.42 -22.86
N ARG A 178 25.85 6.46 -22.12
CA ARG A 178 24.59 6.62 -21.38
C ARG A 178 24.77 6.69 -19.87
N THR A 179 26.00 6.77 -19.44
CA THR A 179 26.38 6.92 -18.03
C THR A 179 26.99 8.29 -17.77
N VAL A 180 27.08 8.63 -16.50
CA VAL A 180 27.60 9.93 -16.05
C VAL A 180 28.60 9.71 -14.92
N LYS A 181 29.45 10.71 -14.72
CA LYS A 181 30.22 10.83 -13.49
C LYS A 181 29.37 11.59 -12.49
N TRP A 182 29.10 10.94 -11.37
CA TRP A 182 28.41 11.55 -10.25
C TRP A 182 29.37 12.30 -9.33
N SER A 183 28.87 13.36 -8.72
CA SER A 183 29.57 14.09 -7.65
C SER A 183 28.60 14.74 -6.68
N SER A 184 29.02 14.88 -5.44
CA SER A 184 28.32 15.62 -4.39
C SER A 184 29.01 16.97 -4.17
N SER A 185 28.25 18.03 -3.91
CA SER A 185 28.80 19.34 -3.56
C SER A 185 29.44 19.35 -2.17
N ASP A 186 29.02 18.43 -1.30
CA ASP A 186 29.58 18.24 0.04
C ASP A 186 29.51 16.76 0.45
N GLU A 187 30.65 16.06 0.32
CA GLU A 187 30.74 14.64 0.69
C GLU A 187 30.71 14.39 2.20
N SER A 188 30.77 15.43 3.02
CA SER A 188 30.52 15.30 4.47
C SER A 188 29.04 15.23 4.81
N VAL A 189 28.16 15.73 3.90
CA VAL A 189 26.70 15.70 4.03
C VAL A 189 26.11 14.48 3.31
N ALA A 190 26.50 14.23 2.06
CA ALA A 190 26.11 13.02 1.34
C ALA A 190 27.18 12.61 0.33
N THR A 191 27.37 11.31 0.16
CA THR A 191 28.22 10.74 -0.91
C THR A 191 27.34 10.13 -2.00
N VAL A 192 27.88 10.07 -3.21
CA VAL A 192 27.22 9.38 -4.33
C VAL A 192 28.22 8.42 -4.97
N ASP A 193 27.79 7.19 -5.25
CA ASP A 193 28.59 6.19 -5.93
C ASP A 193 28.45 6.28 -7.46
N MET A 194 29.23 5.47 -8.18
CA MET A 194 29.19 5.42 -9.64
C MET A 194 27.84 4.98 -10.22
N ASN A 195 27.06 4.24 -9.42
CA ASN A 195 25.73 3.77 -9.81
C ASN A 195 24.61 4.79 -9.49
N GLY A 196 24.97 5.96 -8.93
CA GLY A 196 23.99 6.96 -8.52
C GLY A 196 23.29 6.63 -7.21
N VAL A 197 23.84 5.75 -6.37
CA VAL A 197 23.33 5.55 -5.00
C VAL A 197 23.90 6.66 -4.13
N VAL A 198 23.02 7.51 -3.64
CA VAL A 198 23.35 8.64 -2.75
C VAL A 198 23.11 8.21 -1.32
N THR A 199 24.15 8.29 -0.47
CA THR A 199 24.07 7.96 0.95
C THR A 199 24.16 9.24 1.79
N GLY A 200 23.13 9.51 2.59
CA GLY A 200 23.11 10.61 3.57
C GLY A 200 24.08 10.34 4.73
N LYS A 201 24.77 11.36 5.21
CA LYS A 201 25.70 11.28 6.33
C LYS A 201 25.23 12.10 7.52
N ALA A 202 25.64 11.67 8.72
CA ALA A 202 25.39 12.46 9.92
C ALA A 202 26.06 13.83 9.83
N SER A 203 25.31 14.87 10.12
CA SER A 203 25.72 16.28 10.11
C SER A 203 25.40 16.93 11.45
N SER A 204 26.00 18.05 11.75
CA SER A 204 25.67 18.86 12.93
C SER A 204 24.35 19.64 12.77
N SER A 205 23.78 19.66 11.56
CA SER A 205 22.51 20.30 11.26
C SER A 205 21.41 19.27 11.16
N ASN A 206 20.26 19.52 11.76
CA ASN A 206 19.09 18.62 11.65
C ASN A 206 18.59 18.48 10.23
N ARG A 207 18.91 19.45 9.37
CA ARG A 207 18.56 19.48 7.96
C ARG A 207 19.71 20.13 7.18
N ALA A 208 20.39 19.37 6.33
CA ALA A 208 21.51 19.84 5.52
C ALA A 208 21.20 19.64 4.03
N GLU A 209 21.34 20.69 3.22
CA GLU A 209 21.18 20.61 1.77
C GLU A 209 22.50 20.28 1.08
N VAL A 210 22.44 19.43 0.07
CA VAL A 210 23.56 19.08 -0.81
C VAL A 210 23.07 19.03 -2.26
N THR A 211 23.95 19.31 -3.20
CA THR A 211 23.67 19.21 -4.63
C THR A 211 24.36 17.99 -5.21
N ILE A 212 23.59 17.08 -5.82
CA ILE A 212 24.10 15.92 -6.54
C ILE A 212 24.18 16.27 -8.02
N THR A 213 25.36 16.16 -8.60
CA THR A 213 25.65 16.57 -9.97
C THR A 213 26.05 15.36 -10.82
N ALA A 214 25.46 15.28 -12.00
CA ALA A 214 25.82 14.35 -13.07
C ALA A 214 26.61 15.10 -14.17
N THR A 215 27.73 14.52 -14.62
CA THR A 215 28.55 15.02 -15.72
C THR A 215 28.66 13.98 -16.81
N ALA A 216 28.36 14.33 -18.05
CA ALA A 216 28.51 13.45 -19.20
C ALA A 216 29.95 12.94 -19.35
N LEU A 217 30.11 11.65 -19.68
CA LEU A 217 31.43 11.02 -19.90
C LEU A 217 31.94 11.10 -21.35
N ASP A 218 31.20 11.77 -22.23
CA ASP A 218 31.50 11.88 -23.68
C ASP A 218 32.37 13.08 -24.07
N GLY A 219 32.87 13.79 -23.07
CA GLY A 219 33.67 15.02 -23.30
C GLY A 219 32.85 16.22 -23.82
N SER A 220 31.51 16.17 -23.74
CA SER A 220 30.65 17.32 -24.06
C SER A 220 30.72 18.41 -23.01
N GLY A 221 31.06 18.08 -21.77
CA GLY A 221 31.01 18.97 -20.62
C GLY A 221 29.60 19.28 -20.12
N ILE A 222 28.58 18.59 -20.62
CA ILE A 222 27.18 18.74 -20.17
C ILE A 222 27.05 18.24 -18.74
N THR A 223 26.40 19.03 -17.91
CA THR A 223 26.12 18.72 -16.51
C THR A 223 24.66 19.00 -16.17
N ALA A 224 24.13 18.27 -15.18
CA ALA A 224 22.86 18.61 -14.56
C ALA A 224 22.93 18.26 -13.07
N SER A 225 22.05 18.85 -12.27
CA SER A 225 22.10 18.70 -10.81
C SER A 225 20.71 18.65 -10.22
N ALA A 226 20.60 17.94 -9.09
CA ALA A 226 19.41 17.94 -8.25
C ALA A 226 19.81 18.24 -6.80
N LYS A 227 18.92 18.90 -6.05
CA LYS A 227 19.09 19.15 -4.62
C LYS A 227 18.58 17.97 -3.82
N LEU A 228 19.31 17.61 -2.78
CA LEU A 228 18.96 16.60 -1.79
C LEU A 228 19.07 17.22 -0.40
N THR A 229 18.08 16.98 0.44
CA THR A 229 18.10 17.33 1.86
C THR A 229 18.44 16.10 2.68
N VAL A 230 19.48 16.17 3.48
CA VAL A 230 19.84 15.13 4.46
C VAL A 230 19.26 15.50 5.83
N LEU A 231 18.42 14.64 6.36
CA LEU A 231 17.79 14.78 7.67
C LEU A 231 18.57 13.99 8.72
N GLN A 232 18.72 14.57 9.92
CA GLN A 232 19.30 13.85 11.03
C GLN A 232 18.25 12.95 11.69
N ILE A 233 18.71 11.81 12.20
CA ILE A 233 17.89 10.97 13.08
C ILE A 233 17.82 11.65 14.44
N VAL A 234 16.64 12.13 14.80
CA VAL A 234 16.35 12.76 16.10
C VAL A 234 15.54 11.79 16.94
N GLN A 235 16.14 11.25 17.98
CA GLN A 235 15.48 10.29 18.86
C GLN A 235 14.48 10.98 19.79
N PRO A 236 13.28 10.39 20.00
CA PRO A 236 12.32 10.93 20.96
C PRO A 236 12.83 10.72 22.41
N GLN A 237 12.78 11.79 23.20
CA GLN A 237 13.03 11.78 24.64
C GLN A 237 11.73 11.53 25.42
N SER A 238 10.59 11.81 24.83
CA SER A 238 9.28 11.43 25.33
C SER A 238 8.30 11.24 24.18
N ILE A 239 7.31 10.38 24.39
CA ILE A 239 6.15 10.16 23.53
C ILE A 239 4.91 10.31 24.42
N THR A 240 3.90 11.05 23.97
CA THR A 240 2.65 11.23 24.70
C THR A 240 1.47 11.06 23.75
N LEU A 241 0.64 10.04 23.99
CA LEU A 241 -0.58 9.77 23.24
C LEU A 241 -1.75 10.56 23.82
N ASP A 242 -2.63 11.04 22.93
CA ASP A 242 -3.90 11.65 23.33
C ASP A 242 -4.84 10.56 23.89
N GLN A 243 -5.25 10.75 25.14
CA GLN A 243 -6.11 9.80 25.87
C GLN A 243 -7.61 9.98 25.57
N THR A 244 -8.01 11.01 24.80
CA THR A 244 -9.43 11.28 24.50
C THR A 244 -10.06 10.19 23.63
N TYR A 245 -9.26 9.49 22.83
CA TYR A 245 -9.70 8.38 21.97
C TYR A 245 -9.94 7.06 22.71
N ALA A 246 -9.69 7.01 24.00
CA ALA A 246 -9.99 5.84 24.82
C ALA A 246 -11.49 5.64 25.07
N ALA A 247 -12.33 6.66 24.81
CA ALA A 247 -13.77 6.58 25.04
C ALA A 247 -14.47 5.71 23.99
N PRO A 248 -15.38 4.80 24.40
CA PRO A 248 -16.10 3.91 23.48
C PRO A 248 -16.87 4.63 22.39
N ASP A 249 -17.30 5.86 22.63
CA ASP A 249 -18.12 6.66 21.71
C ASP A 249 -17.36 7.10 20.43
N TYR A 250 -16.04 6.94 20.40
CA TYR A 250 -15.20 7.19 19.23
C TYR A 250 -14.90 5.93 18.42
N LEU A 251 -15.34 4.75 18.87
CA LEU A 251 -15.06 3.49 18.22
C LEU A 251 -16.13 3.15 17.18
N CYS A 252 -15.69 2.54 16.08
CA CYS A 252 -16.56 2.17 14.97
C CYS A 252 -16.67 0.65 14.86
N ALA A 253 -17.89 0.14 14.76
CA ALA A 253 -18.16 -1.27 14.44
C ALA A 253 -18.50 -1.46 12.96
N ILE A 254 -19.26 -0.53 12.38
CA ILE A 254 -19.58 -0.46 10.95
C ILE A 254 -19.41 0.97 10.51
N GLY A 255 -19.02 1.17 9.27
CA GLY A 255 -18.80 2.48 8.70
C GLY A 255 -17.38 2.93 8.93
N GLU A 256 -17.13 3.86 9.83
CA GLU A 256 -15.77 4.29 10.16
C GLU A 256 -14.97 3.14 10.79
N LYS A 257 -14.04 2.60 10.03
CA LYS A 257 -13.20 1.45 10.42
C LYS A 257 -11.94 1.83 11.16
N TYR A 258 -11.70 3.11 11.37
CA TYR A 258 -10.49 3.59 12.01
C TYR A 258 -10.75 4.82 12.87
N VAL A 259 -9.86 5.04 13.83
CA VAL A 259 -9.69 6.31 14.54
C VAL A 259 -8.21 6.69 14.50
N THR A 260 -7.91 7.99 14.53
CA THR A 260 -6.53 8.46 14.60
C THR A 260 -6.23 8.93 16.04
N ILE A 261 -5.20 8.32 16.64
CA ILE A 261 -4.66 8.77 17.91
C ILE A 261 -3.63 9.85 17.62
N ASN A 262 -3.89 11.08 18.07
CA ASN A 262 -2.89 12.13 18.02
C ASN A 262 -1.83 11.88 19.08
N TYR A 263 -0.59 12.28 18.78
CA TYR A 263 0.50 12.15 19.72
C TYR A 263 1.46 13.33 19.60
N THR A 264 2.19 13.56 20.65
CA THR A 264 3.27 14.55 20.71
C THR A 264 4.57 13.89 21.15
N THR A 265 5.68 14.45 20.71
CA THR A 265 7.02 14.00 21.10
C THR A 265 7.86 15.16 21.58
N THR A 266 8.87 14.84 22.37
CA THR A 266 9.93 15.79 22.70
C THR A 266 11.27 15.18 22.27
N PRO A 267 12.04 15.87 21.40
CA PRO A 267 11.65 17.08 20.70
C PRO A 267 10.55 16.85 19.68
N ALA A 268 9.83 17.91 19.28
CA ALA A 268 8.68 17.82 18.37
C ALA A 268 9.06 17.40 16.93
N ASP A 269 10.31 17.62 16.55
CA ASP A 269 10.92 17.26 15.26
C ASP A 269 11.63 15.90 15.29
N CYS A 270 11.29 15.03 16.25
CA CYS A 270 11.85 13.69 16.29
C CYS A 270 11.52 12.89 15.01
N THR A 271 12.37 11.95 14.69
CA THR A 271 12.19 11.05 13.53
C THR A 271 11.08 10.06 13.82
N LYS A 272 9.90 10.28 13.25
CA LYS A 272 8.69 9.49 13.52
C LYS A 272 8.81 8.02 13.15
N SER A 273 9.63 7.68 12.14
CA SER A 273 9.89 6.29 11.74
C SER A 273 10.60 5.45 12.82
N LEU A 274 11.13 6.08 13.87
CA LEU A 274 11.69 5.38 15.03
C LEU A 274 10.63 4.92 16.03
N ILE A 275 9.37 5.33 15.83
CA ILE A 275 8.26 4.98 16.73
C ILE A 275 7.54 3.77 16.17
N GLU A 276 7.65 2.67 16.88
CA GLU A 276 6.91 1.45 16.60
C GLU A 276 5.54 1.47 17.28
N TRP A 277 4.53 1.09 16.54
CA TRP A 277 3.16 1.02 17.02
C TRP A 277 2.70 -0.41 17.18
N THR A 278 2.10 -0.71 18.31
CA THR A 278 1.58 -2.06 18.60
C THR A 278 0.19 -2.02 19.20
N SER A 279 -0.60 -3.04 18.90
CA SER A 279 -1.87 -3.34 19.55
C SER A 279 -1.71 -4.59 20.42
N SER A 280 -2.22 -4.55 21.65
CA SER A 280 -2.23 -5.73 22.52
C SER A 280 -3.20 -6.82 22.03
N ASN A 281 -4.15 -6.48 21.14
CA ASN A 281 -5.04 -7.43 20.49
C ASN A 281 -5.27 -7.07 19.02
N PRO A 282 -4.39 -7.52 18.10
CA PRO A 282 -4.50 -7.24 16.67
C PRO A 282 -5.76 -7.84 16.00
N GLU A 283 -6.40 -8.82 16.63
CA GLU A 283 -7.66 -9.38 16.14
C GLU A 283 -8.84 -8.41 16.33
N ILE A 284 -8.76 -7.50 17.31
CA ILE A 284 -9.76 -6.45 17.50
C ILE A 284 -9.36 -5.22 16.67
N ALA A 285 -8.11 -4.77 16.78
CA ALA A 285 -7.64 -3.58 16.07
C ALA A 285 -6.14 -3.66 15.80
N THR A 286 -5.73 -3.17 14.62
CA THR A 286 -4.33 -2.94 14.24
C THR A 286 -4.02 -1.45 14.30
N VAL A 287 -2.73 -1.10 14.33
CA VAL A 287 -2.31 0.31 14.37
C VAL A 287 -1.10 0.54 13.47
N GLU A 288 -1.11 1.68 12.77
CA GLU A 288 0.00 2.16 11.95
C GLU A 288 0.06 3.68 12.05
N ASP A 289 1.17 4.25 12.51
CA ASP A 289 1.39 5.70 12.72
C ASP A 289 0.19 6.42 13.38
N GLY A 290 -0.30 5.85 14.48
CA GLY A 290 -1.45 6.37 15.23
C GLY A 290 -2.82 6.09 14.61
N LYS A 291 -2.90 5.57 13.38
CA LYS A 291 -4.15 5.13 12.77
C LYS A 291 -4.52 3.74 13.26
N VAL A 292 -5.52 3.67 14.12
CA VAL A 292 -6.08 2.43 14.67
C VAL A 292 -7.19 1.95 13.75
N THR A 293 -7.01 0.79 13.11
CA THR A 293 -8.00 0.19 12.21
C THR A 293 -8.65 -1.00 12.89
N PHE A 294 -9.98 -1.01 12.95
CA PHE A 294 -10.77 -2.06 13.60
C PHE A 294 -11.00 -3.25 12.67
N ASN A 295 -10.78 -4.45 13.19
CA ASN A 295 -11.10 -5.71 12.50
C ASN A 295 -12.55 -6.10 12.79
N GLN A 296 -13.45 -5.86 11.85
CA GLN A 296 -14.90 -6.05 12.02
C GLN A 296 -15.33 -7.52 11.80
N VAL A 297 -14.67 -8.45 12.47
CA VAL A 297 -14.92 -9.89 12.33
C VAL A 297 -15.50 -10.55 13.59
N GLY A 298 -16.14 -9.75 14.47
CA GLY A 298 -16.80 -10.24 15.66
C GLY A 298 -15.93 -10.33 16.90
N ASN A 299 -14.74 -9.78 16.87
CA ASN A 299 -13.88 -9.68 18.03
C ASN A 299 -14.17 -8.38 18.77
N PHE A 300 -14.53 -8.49 20.05
CA PHE A 300 -14.86 -7.36 20.92
C PHE A 300 -14.02 -7.43 22.19
N GLY A 301 -13.91 -6.31 22.88
CA GLY A 301 -13.26 -6.22 24.18
C GLY A 301 -12.22 -5.12 24.25
N ASP A 302 -11.45 -5.18 25.32
CA ASP A 302 -10.43 -4.17 25.64
C ASP A 302 -9.11 -4.51 24.95
N PHE A 303 -8.41 -3.47 24.53
CA PHE A 303 -7.07 -3.56 23.98
C PHE A 303 -6.28 -2.29 24.32
N THR A 304 -4.97 -2.37 24.16
CA THR A 304 -4.06 -1.24 24.42
C THR A 304 -3.27 -0.95 23.15
N ILE A 305 -3.25 0.29 22.73
CA ILE A 305 -2.35 0.77 21.68
C ILE A 305 -1.12 1.37 22.35
N THR A 306 0.05 0.96 21.92
CA THR A 306 1.34 1.43 22.43
C THR A 306 2.18 1.98 21.29
N ALA A 307 2.69 3.20 21.49
CA ALA A 307 3.74 3.80 20.68
C ALA A 307 5.05 3.72 21.47
N ARG A 308 6.10 3.14 20.89
CA ARG A 308 7.39 2.91 21.56
C ARG A 308 8.55 3.22 20.62
N CYS A 309 9.58 3.86 21.11
CA CYS A 309 10.88 3.91 20.47
C CYS A 309 11.80 2.84 21.10
N PRO A 310 12.16 1.76 20.38
CA PRO A 310 12.97 0.68 20.91
C PRO A 310 14.36 1.14 21.39
N GLU A 311 14.95 2.10 20.66
CA GLU A 311 16.30 2.58 20.91
C GLU A 311 16.41 3.40 22.21
N THR A 312 15.41 4.21 22.53
CA THR A 312 15.42 5.04 23.74
C THR A 312 14.63 4.42 24.89
N GLY A 313 13.80 3.40 24.59
CA GLY A 313 12.89 2.79 25.54
C GLY A 313 11.70 3.68 25.92
N GLN A 314 11.55 4.84 25.29
CA GLN A 314 10.40 5.73 25.54
C GLN A 314 9.13 5.11 24.98
N GLU A 315 8.07 5.12 25.79
CA GLU A 315 6.77 4.57 25.38
C GLU A 315 5.60 5.35 25.98
N SER A 316 4.46 5.28 25.28
CA SER A 316 3.19 5.78 25.76
C SER A 316 2.09 4.84 25.28
N SER A 317 1.05 4.68 26.11
CA SER A 317 -0.04 3.76 25.78
C SER A 317 -1.39 4.40 26.04
N VAL A 318 -2.39 3.98 25.27
CA VAL A 318 -3.79 4.33 25.47
C VAL A 318 -4.64 3.07 25.51
N LYS A 319 -5.53 2.97 26.50
CA LYS A 319 -6.50 1.88 26.60
C LYS A 319 -7.72 2.21 25.79
N MET A 320 -8.15 1.26 24.99
CA MET A 320 -9.33 1.37 24.14
C MET A 320 -10.21 0.13 24.35
N SER A 321 -11.48 0.25 23.98
CA SER A 321 -12.42 -0.86 24.03
C SER A 321 -13.29 -0.83 22.77
N MET A 322 -13.55 -1.99 22.19
CA MET A 322 -14.54 -2.16 21.13
C MET A 322 -15.71 -2.97 21.68
N PRO A 323 -16.78 -2.30 22.17
CA PRO A 323 -17.93 -3.01 22.71
C PRO A 323 -18.81 -3.57 21.59
N ALA A 324 -19.36 -4.75 21.82
CA ALA A 324 -20.36 -5.32 20.92
C ALA A 324 -21.59 -4.43 20.79
N GLY A 325 -22.10 -4.27 19.58
CA GLY A 325 -23.33 -3.53 19.29
C GLY A 325 -23.11 -2.05 18.93
N LEU A 326 -21.88 -1.56 18.98
CA LEU A 326 -21.59 -0.20 18.49
C LEU A 326 -21.67 -0.18 16.95
N ILE A 327 -22.54 0.69 16.43
CA ILE A 327 -22.65 1.04 15.01
C ILE A 327 -22.44 2.54 14.90
N ARG A 328 -21.59 2.97 13.98
CA ARG A 328 -21.34 4.39 13.72
C ARG A 328 -21.00 4.59 12.24
N GLU A 329 -21.98 5.05 11.46
CA GLU A 329 -21.80 5.45 10.07
C GLU A 329 -22.08 6.93 9.95
N LEU A 330 -21.04 7.70 9.62
CA LEU A 330 -21.08 9.15 9.48
C LEU A 330 -20.87 9.61 8.04
N PHE A 331 -20.69 8.68 7.11
CA PHE A 331 -20.38 8.95 5.70
C PHE A 331 -19.10 9.79 5.49
N HIS A 332 -18.11 9.66 6.40
CA HIS A 332 -16.82 10.35 6.29
C HIS A 332 -15.81 9.61 5.42
N ASP A 333 -16.01 8.32 5.18
CA ASP A 333 -15.13 7.48 4.34
C ASP A 333 -15.92 6.86 3.19
N GLN A 334 -15.59 7.26 1.96
CA GLN A 334 -16.23 6.74 0.75
C GLN A 334 -16.04 5.22 0.59
N ASN A 335 -14.96 4.65 1.11
CA ASN A 335 -14.73 3.20 1.05
C ASN A 335 -15.69 2.43 1.98
N ASN A 336 -16.12 3.03 3.07
CA ASN A 336 -17.11 2.45 3.99
C ASN A 336 -18.53 2.54 3.43
N TYR A 337 -18.83 3.57 2.67
CA TYR A 337 -20.11 3.77 2.01
C TYR A 337 -20.57 2.56 1.19
N SER A 338 -19.64 1.76 0.65
CA SER A 338 -19.97 0.53 -0.09
C SER A 338 -20.79 -0.49 0.71
N TRP A 339 -20.87 -0.36 2.04
CA TRP A 339 -21.71 -1.19 2.90
C TRP A 339 -23.18 -0.78 2.85
N TRP A 340 -23.46 0.49 2.51
CA TRP A 340 -24.78 1.06 2.34
C TRP A 340 -25.02 1.31 0.85
N ASN A 341 -25.76 0.45 0.20
CA ASN A 341 -26.00 0.57 -1.23
C ASN A 341 -27.50 0.58 -1.54
N ALA A 342 -27.81 0.85 -2.82
CA ALA A 342 -29.18 0.88 -3.30
C ALA A 342 -29.87 -0.46 -3.05
N ALA A 343 -31.01 -0.44 -2.39
CA ALA A 343 -31.82 -1.63 -2.26
C ALA A 343 -32.53 -1.91 -3.57
N GLN A 344 -32.29 -3.08 -4.14
CA GLN A 344 -33.08 -3.57 -5.26
C GLN A 344 -34.51 -3.87 -4.80
N SER A 345 -35.48 -3.35 -5.53
CA SER A 345 -36.83 -3.88 -5.44
C SER A 345 -36.91 -5.20 -6.21
N GLY A 346 -37.86 -6.06 -5.84
CA GLY A 346 -38.12 -7.31 -6.54
C GLY A 346 -38.48 -7.17 -8.03
N ASN A 347 -38.61 -5.94 -8.54
CA ASN A 347 -38.94 -5.60 -9.92
C ASN A 347 -37.73 -5.09 -10.74
N GLY A 348 -36.51 -5.15 -10.18
CA GLY A 348 -35.31 -4.65 -10.87
C GLY A 348 -35.19 -3.11 -10.92
N SER A 349 -36.07 -2.36 -10.26
CA SER A 349 -35.92 -0.92 -10.06
C SER A 349 -35.15 -0.65 -8.78
N GLU A 350 -34.26 0.32 -8.81
CA GLU A 350 -33.35 0.64 -7.70
C GLU A 350 -33.40 2.12 -7.38
N SER A 351 -33.31 2.47 -6.09
CA SER A 351 -32.92 3.81 -5.68
C SER A 351 -31.47 4.06 -6.07
N SER A 352 -31.14 5.26 -6.47
CA SER A 352 -29.76 5.66 -6.68
C SER A 352 -29.23 6.39 -5.45
N HIS A 353 -27.94 6.25 -5.20
CA HIS A 353 -27.25 6.85 -4.07
C HIS A 353 -26.10 7.70 -4.57
N GLU A 354 -25.92 8.86 -3.96
CA GLU A 354 -24.77 9.72 -4.15
C GLU A 354 -24.10 9.99 -2.80
N TRP A 355 -22.84 9.61 -2.70
CA TRP A 355 -22.07 9.84 -1.49
C TRP A 355 -21.50 11.26 -1.46
N HIS A 356 -21.63 11.90 -0.31
CA HIS A 356 -21.00 13.16 0.06
C HIS A 356 -20.29 13.00 1.40
N TYR A 357 -19.25 13.80 1.63
CA TYR A 357 -18.64 13.81 2.96
C TYR A 357 -19.65 14.29 3.99
N GLY A 358 -20.00 13.41 4.93
CA GLY A 358 -20.94 13.67 6.01
C GLY A 358 -22.41 13.37 5.72
N TYR A 359 -22.78 12.90 4.51
CA TYR A 359 -24.15 12.44 4.22
C TYR A 359 -24.24 11.62 2.94
N LEU A 360 -25.37 10.94 2.80
CA LEU A 360 -25.76 10.18 1.61
C LEU A 360 -27.04 10.77 1.03
N THR A 361 -27.05 11.14 -0.24
CA THR A 361 -28.28 11.50 -0.95
C THR A 361 -28.90 10.26 -1.59
N VAL A 362 -30.15 10.00 -1.30
CA VAL A 362 -30.95 8.91 -1.89
C VAL A 362 -31.96 9.50 -2.87
N THR A 363 -31.94 9.02 -4.12
CA THR A 363 -32.95 9.36 -5.14
C THR A 363 -33.93 8.20 -5.27
N THR A 364 -35.21 8.49 -5.18
CA THR A 364 -36.28 7.50 -5.26
C THR A 364 -36.51 7.00 -6.69
N TYR A 365 -37.25 5.92 -6.82
CA TYR A 365 -37.74 5.39 -8.10
C TYR A 365 -39.27 5.15 -8.03
N ASN A 366 -39.89 5.03 -9.18
CA ASN A 366 -41.32 4.66 -9.28
C ASN A 366 -41.54 3.22 -8.84
N GLN A 367 -42.10 3.03 -7.64
CA GLN A 367 -42.50 1.71 -7.15
C GLN A 367 -43.68 1.15 -7.95
N ASN A 368 -44.64 2.03 -8.27
CA ASN A 368 -45.82 1.79 -9.13
C ASN A 368 -46.36 3.14 -9.66
N ALA A 369 -47.51 3.14 -10.32
CA ALA A 369 -48.07 4.34 -10.94
C ALA A 369 -48.40 5.50 -9.98
N THR A 370 -48.49 5.23 -8.68
CA THR A 370 -48.92 6.21 -7.66
C THR A 370 -47.96 6.35 -6.49
N ASN A 371 -46.94 5.52 -6.41
CA ASN A 371 -46.01 5.49 -5.28
C ASN A 371 -44.55 5.53 -5.72
N GLN A 372 -43.76 6.29 -4.98
CA GLN A 372 -42.30 6.31 -5.04
C GLN A 372 -41.71 5.43 -3.93
N ARG A 373 -40.45 4.98 -4.12
CA ARG A 373 -39.67 4.25 -3.13
C ARG A 373 -38.20 4.64 -3.23
N GLY A 374 -37.54 4.78 -2.09
CA GLY A 374 -36.11 5.06 -2.00
C GLY A 374 -35.51 4.36 -0.78
N ASP A 375 -35.09 3.11 -0.90
CA ASP A 375 -34.48 2.38 0.19
C ASP A 375 -32.97 2.53 0.16
N PHE A 376 -32.33 2.47 1.31
CA PHE A 376 -30.89 2.22 1.39
C PHE A 376 -30.62 1.06 2.36
N LYS A 377 -29.51 0.35 2.15
CA LYS A 377 -29.35 -0.96 2.74
C LYS A 377 -27.89 -1.32 2.95
N CYS A 378 -27.59 -1.87 4.12
CA CYS A 378 -26.34 -2.53 4.45
C CYS A 378 -26.52 -4.03 4.22
N TRP A 379 -25.76 -4.62 3.29
CA TRP A 379 -25.88 -6.02 2.90
C TRP A 379 -24.64 -6.82 3.23
N ASN A 380 -24.84 -8.10 3.63
CA ASN A 380 -23.77 -9.07 3.81
C ASN A 380 -22.64 -8.59 4.75
N ALA A 381 -22.90 -7.52 5.47
CA ALA A 381 -22.05 -7.09 6.54
C ALA A 381 -22.37 -7.97 7.74
N GLN A 382 -21.38 -8.58 8.34
CA GLN A 382 -21.55 -9.14 9.68
C GLN A 382 -21.65 -7.98 10.66
N THR A 383 -22.88 -7.50 10.87
CA THR A 383 -23.17 -6.42 11.81
C THR A 383 -23.51 -7.02 13.15
N PHE A 384 -22.83 -6.60 14.19
CA PHE A 384 -23.04 -7.11 15.53
C PHE A 384 -23.98 -6.17 16.30
N VAL A 385 -25.05 -6.73 16.84
CA VAL A 385 -26.05 -6.03 17.65
C VAL A 385 -25.99 -6.57 19.06
N HIS A 386 -26.03 -5.68 20.05
CA HIS A 386 -26.11 -6.05 21.47
C HIS A 386 -27.06 -5.10 22.19
N ALA A 387 -28.30 -5.54 22.37
CA ALA A 387 -29.36 -4.69 22.92
C ALA A 387 -29.12 -4.23 24.36
N GLY A 388 -28.28 -4.94 25.14
CA GLY A 388 -27.91 -4.49 26.49
C GLY A 388 -26.84 -3.40 26.52
N ASN A 389 -25.94 -3.37 25.54
CA ASN A 389 -24.89 -2.34 25.46
C ASN A 389 -25.38 -1.09 24.71
N TYR A 390 -26.03 -1.31 23.54
CA TYR A 390 -26.48 -0.27 22.63
C TYR A 390 -27.90 -0.56 22.15
N PRO A 391 -28.92 -0.34 22.98
CA PRO A 391 -30.30 -0.66 22.66
C PRO A 391 -30.88 0.22 21.54
N LEU A 392 -30.40 1.46 21.40
CA LEU A 392 -31.03 2.45 20.56
C LEU A 392 -30.31 2.52 19.21
N PHE A 393 -30.99 2.08 18.14
CA PHE A 393 -30.54 2.23 16.76
C PHE A 393 -31.20 3.48 16.18
N ALA A 394 -30.41 4.49 15.89
CA ALA A 394 -30.87 5.80 15.46
C ALA A 394 -30.38 6.16 14.07
N ILE A 395 -31.26 6.82 13.31
CA ILE A 395 -31.01 7.26 11.95
C ILE A 395 -31.36 8.73 11.87
N LYS A 396 -30.39 9.59 11.51
CA LYS A 396 -30.65 10.99 11.19
C LYS A 396 -30.84 11.14 9.70
N MET A 397 -32.02 11.54 9.27
CA MET A 397 -32.37 11.66 7.86
C MET A 397 -33.49 12.68 7.65
N GLU A 398 -33.68 13.08 6.42
CA GLU A 398 -34.80 13.94 6.03
C GLU A 398 -36.10 13.14 5.87
N ASP A 399 -37.22 13.76 6.18
CA ASP A 399 -38.56 13.23 5.93
C ASP A 399 -39.19 13.92 4.71
N ALA A 400 -39.55 13.15 3.70
CA ALA A 400 -40.17 13.70 2.49
C ALA A 400 -41.45 14.48 2.75
N ARG A 401 -42.15 14.17 3.84
CA ARG A 401 -43.37 14.93 4.24
C ARG A 401 -43.08 16.37 4.65
N ASP A 402 -41.86 16.63 5.12
CA ASP A 402 -41.40 17.96 5.48
C ASP A 402 -40.73 18.70 4.32
N LEU A 403 -40.24 17.95 3.31
CA LEU A 403 -39.53 18.51 2.15
C LEU A 403 -40.45 18.85 0.99
N TYR A 404 -41.55 18.08 0.80
CA TYR A 404 -42.41 18.14 -0.37
C TYR A 404 -43.88 18.25 0.05
N GLU A 405 -44.52 19.39 -0.24
CA GLU A 405 -45.92 19.64 0.13
C GLU A 405 -46.90 18.61 -0.43
N GLU A 406 -46.57 18.03 -1.58
CA GLU A 406 -47.40 17.02 -2.26
C GLU A 406 -47.27 15.62 -1.61
N VAL A 407 -46.27 15.38 -0.75
CA VAL A 407 -46.11 14.10 -0.08
C VAL A 407 -47.01 13.98 1.13
N THR A 408 -48.07 13.19 1.01
CA THR A 408 -49.09 13.03 2.07
C THR A 408 -48.83 11.82 2.99
N SER A 409 -48.00 10.87 2.55
CA SER A 409 -47.63 9.72 3.38
C SER A 409 -46.31 9.11 2.96
N VAL A 410 -45.59 8.58 3.92
CA VAL A 410 -44.37 7.80 3.75
C VAL A 410 -44.38 6.63 4.74
N ALA A 411 -43.95 5.45 4.30
CA ALA A 411 -43.67 4.32 5.17
C ALA A 411 -42.18 4.19 5.39
N ILE A 412 -41.72 4.57 6.58
CA ILE A 412 -40.33 4.46 7.02
C ILE A 412 -40.21 3.25 7.94
N ASN A 413 -39.33 2.32 7.60
CA ASN A 413 -39.14 1.09 8.37
C ASN A 413 -37.67 0.72 8.46
N LEU A 414 -37.29 0.21 9.62
CA LEU A 414 -36.07 -0.55 9.77
C LEU A 414 -36.39 -2.04 9.58
N ASP A 415 -36.00 -2.61 8.45
CA ASP A 415 -36.14 -4.03 8.14
C ASP A 415 -34.78 -4.72 8.25
N THR A 416 -34.72 -5.81 8.97
CA THR A 416 -33.45 -6.49 9.24
C THR A 416 -33.56 -7.99 9.08
N SER A 417 -32.41 -8.67 8.97
CA SER A 417 -32.32 -10.10 9.11
C SER A 417 -31.02 -10.51 9.79
N GLY A 418 -31.11 -11.41 10.76
CA GLY A 418 -29.96 -11.87 11.53
C GLY A 418 -30.25 -13.10 12.36
N ASP A 419 -29.27 -13.44 13.19
CA ASP A 419 -29.30 -14.59 14.12
C ASP A 419 -28.79 -14.13 15.48
N VAL A 420 -29.50 -14.52 16.52
CA VAL A 420 -29.08 -14.32 17.90
C VAL A 420 -29.11 -15.69 18.59
N ASP A 421 -27.93 -16.25 18.83
CA ASP A 421 -27.76 -17.53 19.51
C ASP A 421 -28.63 -18.68 18.91
N GLY A 422 -28.65 -18.78 17.55
CA GLY A 422 -29.42 -19.75 16.80
C GLY A 422 -30.89 -19.38 16.56
N THR A 423 -31.37 -18.28 17.13
CA THR A 423 -32.72 -17.78 16.89
C THR A 423 -32.69 -16.75 15.71
N LYS A 424 -33.51 -17.01 14.70
CA LYS A 424 -33.64 -16.12 13.56
C LYS A 424 -34.49 -14.89 13.89
N PHE A 425 -33.96 -13.73 13.58
CA PHE A 425 -34.65 -12.45 13.66
C PHE A 425 -34.81 -11.89 12.25
N SER A 426 -36.00 -11.44 11.89
CA SER A 426 -36.21 -10.83 10.58
C SER A 426 -37.45 -9.93 10.55
N GLY A 427 -37.48 -9.06 9.52
CA GLY A 427 -38.59 -8.16 9.21
C GLY A 427 -38.50 -6.82 9.94
N ASN A 428 -39.58 -6.07 9.90
CA ASN A 428 -39.64 -4.73 10.46
C ASN A 428 -39.51 -4.75 11.99
N VAL A 429 -38.63 -3.90 12.52
CA VAL A 429 -38.56 -3.60 13.96
C VAL A 429 -39.82 -2.82 14.36
N GLY A 430 -40.45 -3.24 15.47
CA GLY A 430 -41.76 -2.72 15.85
C GLY A 430 -42.94 -3.38 15.13
N GLY A 431 -42.66 -4.34 14.20
CA GLY A 431 -43.65 -5.20 13.57
C GLY A 431 -44.41 -4.61 12.37
N SER A 432 -44.42 -3.30 12.18
CA SER A 432 -45.13 -2.63 11.07
C SER A 432 -44.48 -1.29 10.69
N ASN A 433 -45.07 -0.59 9.70
CA ASN A 433 -44.54 0.68 9.21
C ASN A 433 -44.63 1.81 10.25
N ASN A 434 -43.69 2.74 10.22
CA ASN A 434 -43.62 3.95 11.06
C ASN A 434 -43.69 3.62 12.56
N LYS A 435 -42.92 2.61 13.00
CA LYS A 435 -42.89 2.11 14.38
C LYS A 435 -41.53 2.33 15.04
N TRP A 436 -40.90 3.48 14.77
CA TRP A 436 -39.80 3.92 15.63
C TRP A 436 -40.28 4.14 17.07
N ALA A 437 -39.39 3.96 18.04
CA ALA A 437 -39.70 4.16 19.46
C ALA A 437 -39.72 5.66 19.81
N TYR A 438 -38.81 6.43 19.17
CA TYR A 438 -38.68 7.87 19.40
C TYR A 438 -38.40 8.61 18.08
N ASP A 439 -38.85 9.87 18.00
CA ASP A 439 -38.63 10.79 16.88
C ASP A 439 -38.23 12.15 17.42
N TYR A 440 -37.08 12.65 16.98
CA TYR A 440 -36.62 14.00 17.24
C TYR A 440 -36.63 14.79 15.96
N LYS A 441 -37.42 15.87 15.91
CA LYS A 441 -37.40 16.84 14.83
C LYS A 441 -36.29 17.85 15.07
N CYS A 442 -35.35 17.96 14.14
CA CYS A 442 -34.14 18.76 14.25
C CYS A 442 -34.31 20.15 13.62
N SER A 443 -33.55 21.13 14.13
CA SER A 443 -33.58 22.52 13.63
C SER A 443 -33.05 22.70 12.22
N ASP A 444 -32.29 21.72 11.71
CA ASP A 444 -31.79 21.65 10.34
C ASP A 444 -32.79 21.03 9.33
N GLY A 445 -34.00 20.69 9.79
CA GLY A 445 -35.05 20.08 8.98
C GLY A 445 -34.99 18.56 8.92
N SER A 446 -33.98 17.91 9.49
CA SER A 446 -33.89 16.46 9.58
C SER A 446 -34.71 15.90 10.75
N HIS A 447 -34.86 14.57 10.74
CA HIS A 447 -35.40 13.80 11.87
C HIS A 447 -34.36 12.79 12.38
N VAL A 448 -34.43 12.47 13.67
CA VAL A 448 -33.74 11.29 14.22
C VAL A 448 -34.78 10.26 14.59
N PHE A 449 -34.93 9.25 13.74
CA PHE A 449 -35.78 8.09 14.01
C PHE A 449 -35.04 7.05 14.81
N VAL A 450 -35.57 6.68 15.96
CA VAL A 450 -34.91 5.77 16.92
C VAL A 450 -35.70 4.50 17.09
N TYR A 451 -35.08 3.36 16.86
CA TYR A 451 -35.59 2.02 17.15
C TYR A 451 -34.94 1.47 18.41
N ASP A 452 -35.72 0.91 19.33
CA ASP A 452 -35.24 0.36 20.60
C ASP A 452 -35.24 -1.16 20.56
N PHE A 453 -34.08 -1.75 20.36
CA PHE A 453 -33.89 -3.21 20.27
C PHE A 453 -34.12 -3.93 21.59
N SER A 454 -34.12 -3.21 22.75
CA SER A 454 -34.37 -3.78 24.05
C SER A 454 -35.85 -3.97 24.38
N THR A 455 -36.74 -3.28 23.64
CA THR A 455 -38.17 -3.28 23.91
C THR A 455 -39.02 -3.61 22.69
N GLN A 456 -38.55 -3.32 21.48
CA GLN A 456 -39.32 -3.54 20.26
C GLN A 456 -39.11 -4.94 19.70
N SER A 457 -40.22 -5.61 19.38
CA SER A 457 -40.17 -6.91 18.72
C SER A 457 -39.88 -6.76 17.24
N PHE A 458 -39.08 -7.67 16.71
CA PHE A 458 -38.97 -7.91 15.27
C PHE A 458 -40.21 -8.69 14.79
N ALA A 459 -40.51 -8.61 13.51
CA ALA A 459 -41.64 -9.38 12.94
C ALA A 459 -41.49 -10.89 13.16
N THR A 460 -40.23 -11.39 13.16
CA THR A 460 -39.87 -12.76 13.58
C THR A 460 -38.75 -12.67 14.60
N GLY A 461 -38.74 -13.51 15.61
CA GLY A 461 -37.68 -13.64 16.63
C GLY A 461 -38.01 -12.94 17.96
N GLY A 462 -38.94 -11.98 17.96
CA GLY A 462 -39.30 -11.25 19.20
C GLY A 462 -38.33 -10.10 19.53
N VAL A 463 -38.06 -9.86 20.79
CA VAL A 463 -37.12 -8.85 21.31
C VAL A 463 -35.74 -9.49 21.45
N ILE A 464 -34.68 -8.74 21.11
CA ILE A 464 -33.30 -9.22 21.25
C ILE A 464 -32.95 -9.35 22.75
N PRO A 465 -32.48 -10.54 23.20
CA PRO A 465 -32.00 -10.69 24.58
C PRO A 465 -30.85 -9.73 24.89
N ALA A 466 -30.92 -9.02 26.03
CA ALA A 466 -29.96 -7.98 26.41
C ALA A 466 -28.55 -8.51 26.66
N ASP A 467 -28.39 -9.78 26.98
CA ASP A 467 -27.11 -10.44 27.30
C ASP A 467 -26.48 -11.18 26.11
N LYS A 468 -27.07 -11.04 24.91
CA LYS A 468 -26.61 -11.77 23.71
C LYS A 468 -26.14 -10.84 22.62
N VAL A 469 -25.11 -11.28 21.90
CA VAL A 469 -24.67 -10.67 20.65
C VAL A 469 -25.42 -11.30 19.49
N GLY A 470 -26.11 -10.48 18.72
CA GLY A 470 -26.72 -10.88 17.45
C GLY A 470 -25.79 -10.59 16.27
N VAL A 471 -25.81 -11.46 15.26
CA VAL A 471 -25.11 -11.25 13.98
C VAL A 471 -26.15 -10.99 12.91
N PHE A 472 -26.19 -9.77 12.42
CA PHE A 472 -27.15 -9.33 11.40
C PHE A 472 -26.47 -9.15 10.06
N GLY A 473 -26.97 -9.84 9.03
CA GLY A 473 -26.48 -9.76 7.66
C GLY A 473 -27.12 -8.62 6.86
N THR A 474 -28.21 -8.06 7.34
CA THR A 474 -28.94 -7.01 6.63
C THR A 474 -29.53 -5.99 7.60
N PHE A 475 -29.28 -4.72 7.31
CA PHE A 475 -30.06 -3.59 7.78
C PHE A 475 -30.56 -2.83 6.56
N GLN A 476 -31.86 -2.67 6.44
CA GLN A 476 -32.50 -1.93 5.35
C GLN A 476 -33.40 -0.85 5.93
N ILE A 477 -33.12 0.38 5.59
CA ILE A 477 -34.05 1.46 5.80
C ILE A 477 -34.98 1.49 4.59
N LYS A 478 -36.21 1.01 4.77
CA LYS A 478 -37.25 1.09 3.76
C LYS A 478 -37.91 2.45 3.82
N TYR A 479 -37.85 3.16 2.73
CA TYR A 479 -38.48 4.46 2.52
C TYR A 479 -39.42 4.34 1.33
N ALA A 480 -40.65 3.93 1.60
CA ALA A 480 -41.59 3.44 0.61
C ALA A 480 -42.98 4.09 0.72
N ASP A 481 -43.87 3.73 -0.18
CA ASP A 481 -45.25 4.23 -0.23
C ASP A 481 -45.38 5.75 -0.20
N ILE A 482 -44.41 6.46 -0.83
CA ILE A 482 -44.42 7.90 -0.97
C ILE A 482 -45.51 8.24 -1.99
N ARG A 483 -46.65 8.73 -1.50
CA ARG A 483 -47.87 8.94 -2.31
C ARG A 483 -48.02 10.36 -2.79
N THR A 484 -48.81 10.52 -3.85
CA THR A 484 -49.20 11.79 -4.46
C THR A 484 -48.08 12.52 -5.19
N ILE A 485 -47.09 11.77 -5.64
CA ILE A 485 -45.91 12.28 -6.35
C ILE A 485 -45.78 11.56 -7.70
N ASP A 486 -45.56 12.29 -8.76
CA ASP A 486 -45.42 11.80 -10.13
C ASP A 486 -43.97 11.89 -10.67
N HIS A 487 -43.04 12.34 -9.85
CA HIS A 487 -41.62 12.49 -10.16
C HIS A 487 -40.73 11.93 -9.04
N GLN A 488 -39.45 11.67 -9.34
CA GLN A 488 -38.48 11.25 -8.37
C GLN A 488 -38.18 12.39 -7.39
N ILE A 489 -38.04 12.01 -6.10
CA ILE A 489 -37.62 12.91 -5.05
C ILE A 489 -36.25 12.47 -4.49
N GLN A 490 -35.63 13.37 -3.77
CA GLN A 490 -34.39 13.11 -3.05
C GLN A 490 -34.56 13.42 -1.57
N TYR A 491 -33.85 12.67 -0.75
CA TYR A 491 -33.69 12.95 0.66
C TYR A 491 -32.28 12.59 1.12
N ASN A 492 -31.79 13.21 2.17
CA ASN A 492 -30.47 12.98 2.72
C ASN A 492 -30.52 12.11 3.97
N VAL A 493 -29.53 11.24 4.12
CA VAL A 493 -29.22 10.49 5.34
C VAL A 493 -27.88 10.98 5.85
N TYR A 494 -27.88 11.52 7.06
CA TYR A 494 -26.70 12.17 7.64
C TYR A 494 -25.83 11.20 8.42
N TRP A 495 -26.45 10.27 9.18
CA TRP A 495 -25.74 9.22 9.89
C TRP A 495 -26.66 8.09 10.34
N VAL A 496 -26.05 6.94 10.63
CA VAL A 496 -26.69 5.78 11.27
C VAL A 496 -25.83 5.37 12.44
N GLN A 497 -26.39 5.38 13.66
CA GLN A 497 -25.64 5.12 14.88
C GLN A 497 -26.44 4.34 15.89
N THR A 498 -25.75 3.63 16.80
CA THR A 498 -26.36 3.07 18.00
C THR A 498 -25.93 3.86 19.24
N PHE A 499 -26.84 3.97 20.22
CA PHE A 499 -26.63 4.71 21.47
C PHE A 499 -27.02 3.87 22.67
N LYS A 500 -26.41 4.18 23.83
CA LYS A 500 -26.73 3.51 25.11
C LYS A 500 -28.01 4.07 25.69
N THR A 501 -28.20 5.38 25.63
CA THR A 501 -29.33 6.08 26.24
C THR A 501 -29.85 7.19 25.31
N LEU A 502 -31.07 7.68 25.58
CA LEU A 502 -31.63 8.85 24.88
C LEU A 502 -30.83 10.12 25.17
N ASP A 503 -30.24 10.22 26.35
CA ASP A 503 -29.37 11.34 26.72
C ASP A 503 -28.10 11.40 25.88
N ASP A 504 -27.57 10.24 25.46
CA ASP A 504 -26.43 10.20 24.54
C ASP A 504 -26.79 10.72 23.14
N ILE A 505 -28.02 10.45 22.65
CA ILE A 505 -28.51 10.99 21.39
C ILE A 505 -28.58 12.53 21.46
N THR A 506 -29.18 13.05 22.53
CA THR A 506 -29.35 14.51 22.69
C THR A 506 -28.00 15.21 22.86
N LYS A 507 -27.09 14.64 23.65
CA LYS A 507 -25.72 15.17 23.77
C LYS A 507 -24.96 15.16 22.43
N TYR A 508 -25.19 14.12 21.61
CA TYR A 508 -24.58 14.07 20.28
C TYR A 508 -25.11 15.17 19.37
N LEU A 509 -26.44 15.41 19.35
CA LEU A 509 -27.05 16.51 18.62
C LEU A 509 -26.56 17.89 19.12
N ASP A 510 -26.44 18.07 20.43
CA ASP A 510 -25.87 19.28 21.04
C ASP A 510 -24.42 19.52 20.58
N SER A 511 -23.61 18.44 20.46
CA SER A 511 -22.24 18.53 19.98
C SER A 511 -22.12 18.91 18.50
N GLU A 512 -23.14 18.58 17.70
CA GLU A 512 -23.28 19.02 16.31
C GLU A 512 -23.84 20.45 16.19
N GLY A 513 -24.26 21.07 17.30
CA GLY A 513 -24.91 22.40 17.33
C GLY A 513 -26.33 22.40 16.81
N ILE A 514 -27.02 21.24 16.83
CA ILE A 514 -28.34 21.03 16.27
C ILE A 514 -29.38 21.11 17.39
N GLY A 515 -30.32 22.07 17.23
CA GLY A 515 -31.51 22.13 18.09
C GLY A 515 -32.47 20.98 17.71
N TYR A 516 -33.19 20.47 18.70
CA TYR A 516 -34.14 19.37 18.50
C TYR A 516 -35.36 19.50 19.41
N GLU A 517 -36.47 18.92 18.94
CA GLU A 517 -37.70 18.71 19.70
C GLU A 517 -38.10 17.24 19.58
N ARG A 518 -38.32 16.59 20.73
CA ARG A 518 -38.84 15.23 20.74
C ARG A 518 -40.35 15.26 20.48
N ILE A 519 -40.79 14.71 19.36
CA ILE A 519 -42.19 14.71 18.92
C ILE A 519 -42.89 13.37 19.14
N GLN A 520 -42.13 12.28 19.43
CA GLN A 520 -42.61 10.97 19.82
C GLN A 520 -41.73 10.36 20.92
#